data_498559de7f0503dfdab0242555f9b2b2
#
_entry.id   498559de7f0503dfdab0242555f9b2b2
#
_cell.length_a   1.000
_cell.length_b   1.000
_cell.length_c   1.000
_cell.angle_alpha   90.00
_cell.angle_beta   90.00
_cell.angle_gamma   90.00
#
_symmetry.space_group_name_H-M   'P 1'
#
loop_
_entity.id
_entity.type
_entity.pdbx_description
1 polymer ?
#
loop_
_entity_poly.entity_id
_entity_poly.type
_entity_poly.pdbx_seq_one_letter_code
_entity_poly.pdbx_strand_id
1 'polypeptide(L)'
;MKFTIDPIIFEQFPDFSAGLVAMKGIDNLVADRDIEAFLRHASLEAGLLLKLRPLASDHGVRVYRDALAKGGMDGVPAMERVIRELGEHIAAEQQAALAGETAARGPGSVTGLIGDTALPRINPACDLARGAELQFRLPVFAFDMGDESEALVLRRAEAGDRFLDADGAEQPLGGAEIVFALGREISVRRFFCDEGKLGAVVPETRNILMVIPCFAATRRKAMSVRNELARRMKDSFGRTAETAWLDRDTAEFVSEI
;
A
#
# COMPACT_ATOMS: atom_id res chain seq x y z
N MET A 1 -4.73 -18.43 -5.09
CA MET A 1 -5.04 -17.26 -4.20
C MET A 1 -6.51 -16.90 -4.34
N LYS A 2 -7.16 -16.53 -3.26
CA LYS A 2 -8.56 -16.09 -3.29
C LYS A 2 -8.74 -14.79 -2.52
N PHE A 3 -9.54 -13.85 -3.07
CA PHE A 3 -9.95 -12.63 -2.38
C PHE A 3 -11.43 -12.40 -2.53
N THR A 4 -12.10 -12.05 -1.44
CA THR A 4 -13.55 -11.81 -1.40
C THR A 4 -13.84 -10.50 -0.69
N ILE A 5 -14.83 -9.76 -1.17
CA ILE A 5 -15.38 -8.57 -0.53
C ILE A 5 -16.76 -8.92 0.01
N ASP A 6 -16.93 -8.82 1.32
CA ASP A 6 -18.24 -9.04 1.96
C ASP A 6 -19.25 -8.01 1.45
N PRO A 7 -20.49 -8.41 1.12
CA PRO A 7 -21.55 -7.53 0.65
C PRO A 7 -21.81 -6.31 1.55
N ILE A 8 -21.59 -6.44 2.85
CA ILE A 8 -21.75 -5.34 3.82
C ILE A 8 -20.89 -4.13 3.49
N ILE A 9 -19.74 -4.34 2.82
CA ILE A 9 -18.85 -3.25 2.38
C ILE A 9 -19.57 -2.41 1.32
N PHE A 10 -20.24 -3.02 0.37
CA PHE A 10 -20.99 -2.32 -0.69
C PHE A 10 -22.29 -1.69 -0.19
N GLU A 11 -22.85 -2.18 0.93
CA GLU A 11 -23.98 -1.51 1.59
C GLU A 11 -23.54 -0.19 2.19
N GLN A 12 -22.37 -0.17 2.85
CA GLN A 12 -21.82 1.02 3.49
C GLN A 12 -21.13 1.97 2.49
N PHE A 13 -20.48 1.42 1.48
CA PHE A 13 -19.73 2.13 0.43
C PHE A 13 -20.15 1.65 -0.96
N PRO A 14 -21.29 2.12 -1.50
CA PRO A 14 -21.86 1.62 -2.76
C PRO A 14 -20.98 1.81 -3.99
N ASP A 15 -20.05 2.77 -3.94
CA ASP A 15 -19.09 3.10 -5.00
C ASP A 15 -17.68 2.50 -4.79
N PHE A 16 -17.53 1.65 -3.77
CA PHE A 16 -16.29 0.95 -3.51
C PHE A 16 -15.97 -0.07 -4.59
N SER A 17 -14.70 -0.18 -4.92
CA SER A 17 -14.15 -1.23 -5.79
C SER A 17 -12.68 -1.45 -5.46
N ALA A 18 -12.10 -2.55 -5.95
CA ALA A 18 -10.71 -2.89 -5.76
C ALA A 18 -10.07 -3.41 -7.05
N GLY A 19 -8.91 -2.84 -7.40
CA GLY A 19 -8.02 -3.42 -8.38
C GLY A 19 -7.12 -4.48 -7.74
N LEU A 20 -6.86 -5.58 -8.42
CA LEU A 20 -6.03 -6.68 -7.93
C LEU A 20 -4.88 -6.98 -8.87
N VAL A 21 -3.73 -7.32 -8.30
CA VAL A 21 -2.59 -7.90 -9.00
C VAL A 21 -2.10 -9.10 -8.19
N ALA A 22 -2.14 -10.28 -8.76
CA ALA A 22 -1.71 -11.52 -8.14
C ALA A 22 -0.52 -12.12 -8.87
N MET A 23 0.47 -12.67 -8.15
CA MET A 23 1.61 -13.36 -8.71
C MET A 23 2.11 -14.45 -7.79
N LYS A 24 2.45 -15.62 -8.35
CA LYS A 24 2.99 -16.76 -7.62
C LYS A 24 4.46 -16.99 -7.89
N GLY A 25 5.13 -17.56 -6.90
CA GLY A 25 6.53 -18.01 -6.99
C GLY A 25 7.52 -16.88 -7.25
N ILE A 26 7.29 -15.68 -6.71
CA ILE A 26 8.24 -14.57 -6.82
C ILE A 26 9.52 -14.86 -6.03
N ASP A 27 10.60 -14.20 -6.43
CA ASP A 27 11.81 -14.09 -5.62
C ASP A 27 11.87 -12.70 -4.98
N ASN A 28 11.41 -12.61 -3.73
CA ASN A 28 11.31 -11.35 -2.98
C ASN A 28 12.59 -11.05 -2.16
N LEU A 29 13.62 -11.91 -2.27
CA LEU A 29 14.92 -11.73 -1.61
C LEU A 29 15.88 -10.88 -2.44
N VAL A 30 15.82 -11.01 -3.76
CA VAL A 30 16.79 -10.40 -4.65
C VAL A 30 16.41 -8.96 -4.95
N ALA A 31 17.34 -8.05 -4.64
CA ALA A 31 17.18 -6.64 -4.97
C ALA A 31 17.06 -6.45 -6.49
N ASP A 32 16.03 -5.74 -6.92
CA ASP A 32 15.77 -5.41 -8.32
C ASP A 32 16.07 -3.92 -8.56
N ARG A 33 16.89 -3.62 -9.57
CA ARG A 33 17.32 -2.24 -9.87
C ARG A 33 16.20 -1.37 -10.41
N ASP A 34 15.25 -1.97 -11.12
CA ASP A 34 14.13 -1.22 -11.71
C ASP A 34 13.10 -0.85 -10.65
N ILE A 35 12.88 -1.75 -9.67
CA ILE A 35 12.06 -1.46 -8.49
C ILE A 35 12.73 -0.38 -7.63
N GLU A 36 14.04 -0.47 -7.42
CA GLU A 36 14.78 0.55 -6.69
C GLU A 36 14.71 1.92 -7.36
N ALA A 37 14.90 1.96 -8.67
CA ALA A 37 14.78 3.19 -9.47
C ALA A 37 13.36 3.76 -9.42
N PHE A 38 12.35 2.88 -9.43
CA PHE A 38 10.95 3.29 -9.31
C PHE A 38 10.64 3.93 -7.95
N LEU A 39 11.03 3.28 -6.84
CA LEU A 39 10.82 3.84 -5.50
C LEU A 39 11.54 5.17 -5.34
N ARG A 40 12.78 5.27 -5.84
CA ARG A 40 13.55 6.52 -5.81
C ARG A 40 12.86 7.64 -6.59
N HIS A 41 12.41 7.36 -7.81
CA HIS A 41 11.72 8.34 -8.65
C HIS A 41 10.40 8.80 -8.01
N ALA A 42 9.59 7.86 -7.53
CA ALA A 42 8.35 8.16 -6.83
C ALA A 42 8.58 9.00 -5.56
N SER A 43 9.65 8.71 -4.80
CA SER A 43 10.04 9.50 -3.63
C SER A 43 10.43 10.93 -4.00
N LEU A 44 11.20 11.12 -5.07
CA LEU A 44 11.58 12.44 -5.57
C LEU A 44 10.37 13.27 -5.97
N GLU A 45 9.47 12.71 -6.79
CA GLU A 45 8.24 13.40 -7.22
C GLU A 45 7.35 13.75 -6.03
N ALA A 46 7.16 12.79 -5.12
CA ALA A 46 6.37 13.01 -3.92
C ALA A 46 6.94 14.09 -3.01
N GLY A 47 8.26 14.09 -2.80
CA GLY A 47 8.98 15.09 -2.01
C GLY A 47 8.84 16.50 -2.60
N LEU A 48 8.95 16.65 -3.92
CA LEU A 48 8.71 17.93 -4.61
C LEU A 48 7.27 18.41 -4.42
N LEU A 49 6.27 17.51 -4.55
CA LEU A 49 4.87 17.88 -4.36
C LEU A 49 4.56 18.30 -2.92
N LEU A 50 5.20 17.69 -1.90
CA LEU A 50 5.03 18.10 -0.51
C LEU A 50 5.52 19.53 -0.25
N LYS A 51 6.55 19.99 -0.97
CA LYS A 51 7.04 21.38 -0.89
C LYS A 51 6.11 22.38 -1.57
N LEU A 52 5.35 21.94 -2.57
CA LEU A 52 4.51 22.83 -3.36
C LEU A 52 3.10 23.02 -2.75
N ARG A 53 2.59 22.04 -2.04
CA ARG A 53 1.23 22.09 -1.48
C ARG A 53 1.06 21.16 -0.27
N PRO A 54 0.18 21.55 0.69
CA PRO A 54 -0.13 20.72 1.84
C PRO A 54 -0.75 19.37 1.42
N LEU A 55 -0.33 18.28 2.06
CA LEU A 55 -0.86 16.94 1.84
C LEU A 55 -2.38 16.86 1.99
N ALA A 56 -2.95 17.59 2.96
CA ALA A 56 -4.40 17.65 3.18
C ALA A 56 -5.20 18.21 1.98
N SER A 57 -4.55 18.92 1.05
CA SER A 57 -5.19 19.41 -0.18
C SER A 57 -5.16 18.39 -1.33
N ASP A 58 -4.45 17.27 -1.18
CA ASP A 58 -4.38 16.23 -2.20
C ASP A 58 -5.75 15.54 -2.35
N HIS A 59 -6.19 15.42 -3.62
CA HIS A 59 -7.51 14.85 -3.90
C HIS A 59 -7.62 13.38 -3.48
N GLY A 60 -6.57 12.57 -3.73
CA GLY A 60 -6.54 11.17 -3.30
C GLY A 60 -6.70 11.06 -1.79
N VAL A 61 -5.86 11.77 -1.03
CA VAL A 61 -5.91 11.78 0.44
C VAL A 61 -7.29 12.16 0.96
N ARG A 62 -7.93 13.19 0.40
CA ARG A 62 -9.27 13.62 0.82
C ARG A 62 -10.33 12.55 0.60
N VAL A 63 -10.34 11.90 -0.56
CA VAL A 63 -11.32 10.85 -0.86
C VAL A 63 -11.31 9.74 0.20
N TYR A 64 -10.11 9.30 0.63
CA TYR A 64 -10.00 8.23 1.64
C TYR A 64 -10.31 8.73 3.05
N ARG A 65 -9.95 9.95 3.40
CA ARG A 65 -10.37 10.56 4.68
C ARG A 65 -11.88 10.72 4.78
N ASP A 66 -12.52 11.18 3.70
CA ASP A 66 -13.98 11.31 3.65
C ASP A 66 -14.68 9.95 3.76
N ALA A 67 -14.10 8.91 3.15
CA ALA A 67 -14.61 7.54 3.29
C ALA A 67 -14.49 7.01 4.72
N LEU A 68 -13.37 7.24 5.41
CA LEU A 68 -13.20 6.88 6.82
C LEU A 68 -14.23 7.61 7.69
N ALA A 69 -14.37 8.93 7.52
CA ALA A 69 -15.34 9.72 8.27
C ALA A 69 -16.78 9.24 8.04
N LYS A 70 -17.15 8.95 6.77
CA LYS A 70 -18.45 8.37 6.42
C LYS A 70 -18.68 7.00 7.07
N GLY A 71 -17.61 6.21 7.20
CA GLY A 71 -17.64 4.92 7.86
C GLY A 71 -17.63 4.97 9.38
N GLY A 72 -17.51 6.16 9.99
CA GLY A 72 -17.36 6.31 11.44
C GLY A 72 -16.04 5.75 11.95
N MET A 73 -15.01 5.72 11.12
CA MET A 73 -13.69 5.18 11.46
C MET A 73 -12.68 6.31 11.63
N ASP A 74 -11.98 6.30 12.75
CA ASP A 74 -10.84 7.17 12.98
C ASP A 74 -9.57 6.51 12.42
N GLY A 75 -8.74 7.30 11.72
CA GLY A 75 -7.47 6.78 11.22
C GLY A 75 -6.83 7.68 10.17
N VAL A 76 -5.62 7.31 9.80
CA VAL A 76 -4.86 7.94 8.72
C VAL A 76 -4.68 6.90 7.62
N PRO A 77 -5.12 7.18 6.37
CA PRO A 77 -4.93 6.26 5.26
C PRO A 77 -3.46 5.84 5.08
N ALA A 78 -3.22 4.57 4.74
CA ALA A 78 -1.86 4.01 4.64
C ALA A 78 -0.95 4.85 3.74
N MET A 79 -1.41 5.20 2.53
CA MET A 79 -0.62 6.03 1.62
C MET A 79 -0.29 7.42 2.19
N GLU A 80 -1.13 7.98 3.06
CA GLU A 80 -0.82 9.24 3.73
C GLU A 80 0.32 9.08 4.74
N ARG A 81 0.38 7.93 5.44
CA ARG A 81 1.49 7.62 6.34
C ARG A 81 2.80 7.48 5.60
N VAL A 82 2.80 6.76 4.47
CA VAL A 82 3.99 6.60 3.61
C VAL A 82 4.48 7.96 3.11
N ILE A 83 3.57 8.86 2.73
CA ILE A 83 3.95 10.21 2.29
C ILE A 83 4.51 11.06 3.46
N ARG A 84 3.96 10.92 4.67
CA ARG A 84 4.47 11.61 5.87
C ARG A 84 5.84 11.08 6.26
N GLU A 85 6.03 9.76 6.27
CA GLU A 85 7.33 9.12 6.50
C GLU A 85 8.39 9.66 5.55
N LEU A 86 8.06 9.81 4.25
CA LEU A 86 8.95 10.45 3.29
C LEU A 86 9.28 11.90 3.69
N GLY A 87 8.30 12.67 4.12
CA GLY A 87 8.49 14.05 4.59
C GLY A 87 9.43 14.14 5.78
N GLU A 88 9.27 13.26 6.76
CA GLU A 88 10.14 13.16 7.94
C GLU A 88 11.56 12.74 7.56
N HIS A 89 11.69 11.77 6.65
CA HIS A 89 12.99 11.34 6.14
C HIS A 89 13.73 12.48 5.43
N ILE A 90 13.04 13.22 4.56
CA ILE A 90 13.60 14.41 3.90
C ILE A 90 14.07 15.46 4.93
N ALA A 91 13.27 15.72 5.97
CA ALA A 91 13.61 16.69 7.01
C ALA A 91 14.85 16.25 7.81
N ALA A 92 14.94 14.97 8.16
CA ALA A 92 16.10 14.42 8.88
C ALA A 92 17.38 14.53 8.05
N GLU A 93 17.35 14.19 6.77
CA GLU A 93 18.49 14.33 5.86
C GLU A 93 18.94 15.78 5.71
N GLN A 94 18.01 16.73 5.62
CA GLN A 94 18.33 18.15 5.55
C GLN A 94 19.00 18.65 6.84
N GLN A 95 18.55 18.18 8.00
CA GLN A 95 19.18 18.51 9.29
C GLN A 95 20.59 17.94 9.39
N ALA A 96 20.80 16.68 8.99
CA ALA A 96 22.13 16.05 8.97
C ALA A 96 23.10 16.77 8.02
N ALA A 97 22.60 17.21 6.85
CA ALA A 97 23.40 18.00 5.91
C ALA A 97 23.81 19.37 6.47
N LEU A 98 22.92 20.05 7.20
CA LEU A 98 23.21 21.32 7.87
C LEU A 98 24.20 21.16 9.04
N ALA A 99 24.14 20.01 9.72
CA ALA A 99 25.09 19.67 10.80
C ALA A 99 26.49 19.26 10.27
N GLY A 100 26.68 19.13 8.94
CA GLY A 100 27.94 18.71 8.33
C GLY A 100 28.19 17.19 8.44
N GLU A 101 27.20 16.41 8.81
CA GLU A 101 27.30 14.95 8.99
C GLU A 101 27.22 14.16 7.68
N THR A 102 26.83 14.82 6.58
CA THR A 102 26.78 14.24 5.23
C THR A 102 27.74 14.95 4.29
N ALA A 103 28.37 14.20 3.37
CA ALA A 103 29.25 14.76 2.36
C ALA A 103 28.50 15.79 1.51
N ALA A 104 29.05 17.04 1.48
CA ALA A 104 28.47 18.16 0.75
C ALA A 104 28.28 17.83 -0.73
N ARG A 105 27.02 17.66 -1.16
CA ARG A 105 26.67 17.57 -2.59
C ARG A 105 26.52 18.99 -3.13
N GLY A 106 27.10 19.21 -4.32
CA GLY A 106 27.24 20.55 -4.91
C GLY A 106 25.89 21.30 -5.06
N PRO A 107 25.89 22.61 -4.91
CA PRO A 107 24.72 23.45 -5.07
C PRO A 107 24.22 23.41 -6.53
N GLY A 108 22.91 23.20 -6.72
CA GLY A 108 22.28 23.32 -8.03
C GLY A 108 21.68 22.03 -8.62
N SER A 109 21.79 20.89 -7.97
CA SER A 109 21.09 19.68 -8.39
C SER A 109 19.69 19.61 -7.76
N VAL A 110 18.70 19.04 -8.47
CA VAL A 110 17.36 18.76 -7.90
C VAL A 110 17.50 17.87 -6.66
N THR A 111 18.48 16.96 -6.65
CA THR A 111 18.90 16.17 -5.50
C THR A 111 19.46 17.03 -4.34
N GLY A 112 20.01 18.22 -4.60
CA GLY A 112 20.42 19.17 -3.57
C GLY A 112 19.27 19.85 -2.83
N LEU A 113 18.05 19.89 -3.44
CA LEU A 113 16.84 20.47 -2.85
C LEU A 113 16.09 19.51 -1.92
N ILE A 114 16.18 18.22 -2.17
CA ILE A 114 15.43 17.17 -1.46
C ILE A 114 16.32 16.03 -0.96
N GLY A 115 17.64 16.09 -1.16
CA GLY A 115 18.55 14.99 -0.83
C GLY A 115 18.43 13.79 -1.80
N ASP A 116 19.15 12.72 -1.53
CA ASP A 116 19.01 11.40 -2.21
C ASP A 116 17.97 10.57 -1.44
N THR A 117 16.84 11.19 -1.14
CA THR A 117 15.88 10.74 -0.16
C THR A 117 14.83 9.81 -0.78
N ALA A 118 15.25 8.63 -1.22
CA ALA A 118 14.32 7.54 -1.35
C ALA A 118 13.96 6.99 0.05
N LEU A 119 12.72 6.57 0.24
CA LEU A 119 12.37 5.82 1.45
C LEU A 119 13.30 4.61 1.64
N PRO A 120 13.63 4.25 2.88
CA PRO A 120 14.38 3.03 3.17
C PRO A 120 13.73 1.81 2.51
N ARG A 121 14.55 0.96 1.93
CA ARG A 121 14.09 -0.27 1.28
C ARG A 121 13.67 -1.31 2.30
N ILE A 122 12.63 -2.08 1.95
CA ILE A 122 12.13 -3.19 2.77
C ILE A 122 12.41 -4.52 2.05
N ASN A 123 11.71 -4.74 0.96
CA ASN A 123 11.87 -5.85 0.02
C ASN A 123 11.21 -5.46 -1.31
N PRO A 124 11.51 -6.13 -2.43
CA PRO A 124 11.02 -5.73 -3.75
C PRO A 124 9.51 -5.51 -3.84
N ALA A 125 8.71 -6.37 -3.25
CA ALA A 125 7.25 -6.26 -3.32
C ALA A 125 6.70 -5.09 -2.49
N CYS A 126 7.21 -4.88 -1.28
CA CYS A 126 6.87 -3.71 -0.46
C CYS A 126 7.33 -2.41 -1.12
N ASP A 127 8.53 -2.41 -1.72
CA ASP A 127 9.08 -1.24 -2.41
C ASP A 127 8.21 -0.84 -3.62
N LEU A 128 7.68 -1.83 -4.36
CA LEU A 128 6.71 -1.59 -5.44
C LEU A 128 5.41 -0.97 -4.92
N ALA A 129 4.84 -1.52 -3.85
CA ALA A 129 3.61 -0.99 -3.26
C ALA A 129 3.81 0.45 -2.78
N ARG A 130 4.87 0.71 -2.00
CA ARG A 130 5.20 2.06 -1.49
C ARG A 130 5.49 3.06 -2.62
N GLY A 131 6.22 2.63 -3.65
CA GLY A 131 6.46 3.45 -4.84
C GLY A 131 5.16 3.85 -5.54
N ALA A 132 4.22 2.91 -5.67
CA ALA A 132 2.90 3.19 -6.24
C ALA A 132 2.08 4.13 -5.36
N GLU A 133 2.09 3.96 -4.04
CA GLU A 133 1.42 4.86 -3.10
C GLU A 133 1.96 6.30 -3.19
N LEU A 134 3.28 6.46 -3.28
CA LEU A 134 3.92 7.75 -3.44
C LEU A 134 3.56 8.41 -4.78
N GLN A 135 3.64 7.66 -5.88
CA GLN A 135 3.41 8.20 -7.22
C GLN A 135 1.95 8.52 -7.47
N PHE A 136 1.05 7.62 -7.06
CA PHE A 136 -0.36 7.71 -7.42
C PHE A 136 -1.26 8.26 -6.31
N ARG A 137 -0.79 8.41 -5.08
CA ARG A 137 -1.59 8.87 -3.93
C ARG A 137 -2.85 8.03 -3.72
N LEU A 138 -2.71 6.72 -3.80
CA LEU A 138 -3.73 5.73 -3.52
C LEU A 138 -3.14 4.66 -2.61
N PRO A 139 -3.92 4.06 -1.68
CA PRO A 139 -3.43 2.95 -0.89
C PRO A 139 -3.19 1.72 -1.78
N VAL A 140 -2.10 1.03 -1.53
CA VAL A 140 -1.73 -0.25 -2.17
C VAL A 140 -1.27 -1.20 -1.09
N PHE A 141 -2.05 -2.23 -0.84
CA PHE A 141 -1.72 -3.25 0.14
C PHE A 141 -1.12 -4.47 -0.56
N ALA A 142 -0.04 -4.98 0.00
CA ALA A 142 0.59 -6.22 -0.42
C ALA A 142 0.41 -7.27 0.68
N PHE A 143 -0.12 -8.43 0.32
CA PHE A 143 -0.41 -9.53 1.23
C PHE A 143 0.41 -10.76 0.86
N ASP A 144 1.00 -11.39 1.88
CA ASP A 144 1.56 -12.73 1.77
C ASP A 144 0.42 -13.75 1.80
N MET A 145 0.24 -14.46 0.69
CA MET A 145 -0.82 -15.46 0.56
C MET A 145 -0.38 -16.87 0.99
N GLY A 146 0.85 -16.98 1.53
CA GLY A 146 1.38 -18.24 2.06
C GLY A 146 1.24 -19.40 1.09
N ASP A 147 0.67 -20.51 1.56
CA ASP A 147 0.34 -21.70 0.78
C ASP A 147 -1.03 -21.64 0.09
N GLU A 148 -1.71 -20.50 0.15
CA GLU A 148 -3.04 -20.25 -0.43
C GLU A 148 -4.18 -21.05 0.20
N SER A 149 -3.96 -21.63 1.37
CA SER A 149 -4.98 -22.40 2.10
C SER A 149 -6.16 -21.53 2.58
N GLU A 150 -5.91 -20.24 2.78
CA GLU A 150 -6.91 -19.28 3.24
C GLU A 150 -7.23 -18.21 2.20
N ALA A 151 -8.47 -17.74 2.20
CA ALA A 151 -8.88 -16.59 1.41
C ALA A 151 -8.62 -15.29 2.17
N LEU A 152 -8.09 -14.28 1.49
CA LEU A 152 -8.15 -12.92 1.98
C LEU A 152 -9.58 -12.40 1.86
N VAL A 153 -10.12 -11.84 2.94
CA VAL A 153 -11.51 -11.32 2.96
C VAL A 153 -11.51 -9.88 3.48
N LEU A 154 -12.12 -8.99 2.73
CA LEU A 154 -12.47 -7.65 3.21
C LEU A 154 -13.87 -7.72 3.84
N ARG A 155 -13.95 -7.60 5.17
CA ARG A 155 -15.16 -7.79 5.95
C ARG A 155 -15.16 -6.93 7.22
N ARG A 156 -16.21 -6.99 8.01
CA ARG A 156 -16.19 -6.50 9.38
C ARG A 156 -15.40 -7.46 10.28
N ALA A 157 -14.79 -6.89 11.33
CA ALA A 157 -14.13 -7.69 12.35
C ALA A 157 -15.13 -8.56 13.10
N GLU A 158 -14.71 -9.78 13.42
CA GLU A 158 -15.50 -10.79 14.11
C GLU A 158 -14.89 -11.15 15.48
N ALA A 159 -15.69 -11.77 16.33
CA ALA A 159 -15.20 -12.24 17.62
C ALA A 159 -14.11 -13.30 17.44
N GLY A 160 -12.97 -13.12 18.08
CA GLY A 160 -11.80 -14.00 17.98
C GLY A 160 -10.82 -13.65 16.85
N ASP A 161 -11.08 -12.57 16.11
CA ASP A 161 -10.07 -12.00 15.23
C ASP A 161 -8.90 -11.41 16.02
N ARG A 162 -7.71 -11.49 15.45
CA ARG A 162 -6.46 -11.03 16.08
C ARG A 162 -5.74 -10.04 15.17
N PHE A 163 -5.33 -8.93 15.72
CA PHE A 163 -4.48 -7.96 15.06
C PHE A 163 -3.22 -7.74 15.88
N LEU A 164 -2.07 -7.92 15.26
CA LEU A 164 -0.77 -7.54 15.82
C LEU A 164 -0.28 -6.29 15.09
N ASP A 165 0.05 -5.25 15.86
CA ASP A 165 0.65 -4.05 15.27
C ASP A 165 2.07 -4.30 14.76
N ALA A 166 2.72 -3.27 14.22
CA ALA A 166 4.08 -3.37 13.66
C ALA A 166 5.13 -3.85 14.68
N ASP A 167 4.92 -3.56 15.97
CA ASP A 167 5.80 -3.99 17.06
C ASP A 167 5.49 -5.42 17.52
N GLY A 168 4.38 -5.99 17.04
CA GLY A 168 3.90 -7.33 17.39
C GLY A 168 3.04 -7.36 18.66
N ALA A 169 2.60 -6.20 19.15
CA ALA A 169 1.66 -6.12 20.26
C ALA A 169 0.23 -6.38 19.78
N GLU A 170 -0.50 -7.23 20.51
CA GLU A 170 -1.90 -7.50 20.19
C GLU A 170 -2.78 -6.31 20.55
N GLN A 171 -3.55 -5.84 19.58
CA GLN A 171 -4.44 -4.70 19.75
C GLN A 171 -5.91 -5.14 19.70
N PRO A 172 -6.77 -4.63 20.56
CA PRO A 172 -8.19 -4.96 20.52
C PRO A 172 -8.84 -4.41 19.24
N LEU A 173 -9.76 -5.20 18.66
CA LEU A 173 -10.56 -4.83 17.50
C LEU A 173 -11.96 -4.41 17.93
N GLY A 174 -12.47 -3.32 17.35
CA GLY A 174 -13.88 -2.95 17.49
C GLY A 174 -14.75 -3.79 16.54
N GLY A 175 -15.89 -4.30 16.99
CA GLY A 175 -16.78 -5.15 16.18
C GLY A 175 -17.40 -4.49 14.95
N ALA A 176 -17.22 -3.17 14.77
CA ALA A 176 -17.66 -2.43 13.57
C ALA A 176 -16.50 -2.11 12.61
N GLU A 177 -15.26 -2.43 12.97
CA GLU A 177 -14.11 -2.15 12.11
C GLU A 177 -14.16 -2.97 10.83
N ILE A 178 -13.81 -2.34 9.71
CA ILE A 178 -13.59 -3.02 8.44
C ILE A 178 -12.12 -3.45 8.39
N VAL A 179 -11.90 -4.71 8.05
CA VAL A 179 -10.59 -5.36 8.11
C VAL A 179 -10.31 -6.20 6.86
N PHE A 180 -9.02 -6.33 6.52
CA PHE A 180 -8.56 -7.39 5.62
C PHE A 180 -8.08 -8.56 6.49
N ALA A 181 -8.72 -9.70 6.33
CA ALA A 181 -8.52 -10.89 7.14
C ALA A 181 -8.07 -12.07 6.32
N LEU A 182 -7.05 -12.79 6.80
CA LEU A 182 -6.69 -14.16 6.39
C LEU A 182 -7.15 -15.08 7.53
N GLY A 183 -8.26 -15.79 7.32
CA GLY A 183 -8.90 -16.51 8.40
C GLY A 183 -9.30 -15.60 9.55
N ARG A 184 -8.66 -15.77 10.72
CA ARG A 184 -8.84 -14.92 11.91
C ARG A 184 -7.68 -13.93 12.12
N GLU A 185 -6.68 -13.97 11.29
CA GLU A 185 -5.56 -13.05 11.35
C GLU A 185 -5.85 -11.80 10.53
N ILE A 186 -5.80 -10.64 11.18
CA ILE A 186 -6.07 -9.36 10.55
C ILE A 186 -4.76 -8.76 10.06
N SER A 187 -4.67 -8.58 8.74
CA SER A 187 -3.52 -7.96 8.09
C SER A 187 -3.63 -6.44 8.01
N VAL A 188 -4.85 -5.91 7.79
CA VAL A 188 -5.10 -4.47 7.79
C VAL A 188 -6.38 -4.18 8.55
N ARG A 189 -6.35 -3.22 9.46
CA ARG A 189 -7.52 -2.76 10.21
C ARG A 189 -7.94 -1.34 9.85
N ARG A 190 -9.13 -0.94 10.30
CA ARG A 190 -9.73 0.36 10.02
C ARG A 190 -9.76 0.66 8.52
N PHE A 191 -10.21 -0.33 7.76
CA PHE A 191 -10.39 -0.34 6.31
C PHE A 191 -9.05 -0.27 5.54
N PHE A 192 -8.44 0.88 5.42
CA PHE A 192 -7.18 1.09 4.69
C PHE A 192 -6.19 1.95 5.50
N CYS A 193 -6.19 1.76 6.82
CA CYS A 193 -5.33 2.56 7.70
C CYS A 193 -4.13 1.78 8.23
N ASP A 194 -4.34 0.83 9.12
CA ASP A 194 -3.24 0.23 9.85
C ASP A 194 -2.91 -1.15 9.33
N GLU A 195 -1.71 -1.27 8.80
CA GLU A 195 -1.12 -2.55 8.46
C GLU A 195 -0.56 -3.22 9.70
N GLY A 196 -0.88 -4.49 9.88
CA GLY A 196 -0.41 -5.33 10.95
C GLY A 196 0.76 -6.22 10.53
N LYS A 197 1.26 -6.99 11.50
CA LYS A 197 2.34 -7.94 11.29
C LYS A 197 1.87 -9.25 10.67
N LEU A 198 0.60 -9.63 10.89
CA LEU A 198 0.01 -10.85 10.36
C LEU A 198 -0.31 -10.68 8.86
N GLY A 199 0.10 -11.64 8.04
CA GLY A 199 -0.06 -11.56 6.58
C GLY A 199 0.81 -10.52 5.90
N ALA A 200 1.77 -9.92 6.61
CA ALA A 200 2.71 -8.96 6.04
C ALA A 200 3.68 -9.66 5.07
N VAL A 201 4.02 -8.97 3.99
CA VAL A 201 5.00 -9.45 3.02
C VAL A 201 6.39 -9.38 3.62
N VAL A 202 7.06 -10.53 3.64
CA VAL A 202 8.44 -10.71 4.13
C VAL A 202 9.36 -11.10 2.97
N PRO A 203 10.70 -11.08 3.16
CA PRO A 203 11.62 -11.49 2.12
C PRO A 203 11.37 -12.90 1.56
N GLU A 204 10.87 -13.81 2.39
CA GLU A 204 10.58 -15.21 2.03
C GLU A 204 9.25 -15.39 1.31
N THR A 205 8.41 -14.37 1.24
CA THR A 205 7.11 -14.39 0.54
C THR A 205 7.27 -14.81 -0.91
N ARG A 206 6.49 -15.79 -1.32
CA ARG A 206 6.49 -16.35 -2.68
C ARG A 206 5.20 -16.06 -3.45
N ASN A 207 4.10 -16.01 -2.77
CA ASN A 207 2.77 -15.80 -3.36
C ASN A 207 2.21 -14.48 -2.83
N ILE A 208 2.00 -13.54 -3.73
CA ILE A 208 1.61 -12.17 -3.36
C ILE A 208 0.30 -11.78 -4.03
N LEU A 209 -0.54 -11.11 -3.26
CA LEU A 209 -1.72 -10.42 -3.75
C LEU A 209 -1.61 -8.94 -3.40
N MET A 210 -1.58 -8.08 -4.41
CA MET A 210 -1.69 -6.63 -4.20
C MET A 210 -3.13 -6.18 -4.41
N VAL A 211 -3.65 -5.41 -3.47
CA VAL A 211 -5.01 -4.85 -3.49
C VAL A 211 -4.93 -3.34 -3.53
N ILE A 212 -5.63 -2.73 -4.49
CA ILE A 212 -5.76 -1.29 -4.66
C ILE A 212 -7.22 -0.91 -4.38
N PRO A 213 -7.60 -0.64 -3.12
CA PRO A 213 -8.95 -0.20 -2.80
C PRO A 213 -9.19 1.18 -3.40
N CYS A 214 -10.39 1.42 -3.96
CA CYS A 214 -10.73 2.71 -4.51
C CYS A 214 -12.23 2.99 -4.50
N PHE A 215 -12.57 4.25 -4.75
CA PHE A 215 -13.93 4.76 -4.88
C PHE A 215 -14.14 5.33 -6.28
N ALA A 216 -15.38 5.64 -6.66
CA ALA A 216 -15.68 6.18 -7.99
C ALA A 216 -14.76 7.34 -8.40
N ALA A 217 -14.47 8.26 -7.47
CA ALA A 217 -13.60 9.42 -7.70
C ALA A 217 -12.13 9.07 -8.03
N THR A 218 -11.66 7.88 -7.61
CA THR A 218 -10.28 7.43 -7.80
C THR A 218 -10.17 6.22 -8.74
N ARG A 219 -11.28 5.68 -9.22
CA ARG A 219 -11.35 4.44 -10.02
C ARG A 219 -10.40 4.43 -11.23
N ARG A 220 -10.42 5.49 -12.04
CA ARG A 220 -9.54 5.58 -13.23
C ARG A 220 -8.06 5.51 -12.85
N LYS A 221 -7.70 6.18 -11.77
CA LYS A 221 -6.32 6.18 -11.26
C LYS A 221 -5.93 4.81 -10.73
N ALA A 222 -6.82 4.13 -9.98
CA ALA A 222 -6.60 2.78 -9.48
C ALA A 222 -6.41 1.75 -10.62
N MET A 223 -7.13 1.90 -11.74
CA MET A 223 -6.90 1.08 -12.94
C MET A 223 -5.49 1.28 -13.51
N SER A 224 -5.01 2.53 -13.53
CA SER A 224 -3.63 2.82 -13.97
C SER A 224 -2.59 2.20 -13.04
N VAL A 225 -2.80 2.30 -11.71
CA VAL A 225 -1.94 1.67 -10.69
C VAL A 225 -1.88 0.17 -10.88
N ARG A 226 -3.04 -0.50 -11.00
CA ARG A 226 -3.12 -1.94 -11.22
C ARG A 226 -2.31 -2.38 -12.44
N ASN A 227 -2.49 -1.70 -13.57
CA ASN A 227 -1.79 -2.04 -14.80
C ASN A 227 -0.28 -1.79 -14.70
N GLU A 228 0.14 -0.70 -14.06
CA GLU A 228 1.55 -0.38 -13.84
C GLU A 228 2.22 -1.39 -12.90
N LEU A 229 1.56 -1.77 -11.80
CA LEU A 229 2.07 -2.80 -10.90
C LEU A 229 2.19 -4.15 -11.60
N ALA A 230 1.17 -4.58 -12.36
CA ALA A 230 1.22 -5.83 -13.10
C ALA A 230 2.38 -5.86 -14.10
N ARG A 231 2.61 -4.75 -14.83
CA ARG A 231 3.74 -4.62 -15.74
C ARG A 231 5.07 -4.72 -15.01
N ARG A 232 5.27 -3.92 -13.94
CA ARG A 232 6.52 -3.92 -13.17
C ARG A 232 6.79 -5.26 -12.52
N MET A 233 5.78 -5.88 -11.91
CA MET A 233 5.93 -7.22 -11.33
C MET A 233 6.36 -8.25 -12.38
N LYS A 234 5.76 -8.19 -13.58
CA LYS A 234 6.17 -9.07 -14.69
C LYS A 234 7.63 -8.82 -15.09
N ASP A 235 8.00 -7.55 -15.25
CA ASP A 235 9.35 -7.16 -15.71
C ASP A 235 10.41 -7.56 -14.67
N SER A 236 10.16 -7.32 -13.37
CA SER A 236 11.12 -7.55 -12.30
C SER A 236 11.18 -9.00 -11.83
N PHE A 237 10.05 -9.70 -11.72
CA PHE A 237 10.03 -11.08 -11.24
C PHE A 237 10.02 -12.13 -12.36
N GLY A 238 9.91 -11.71 -13.64
CA GLY A 238 9.94 -12.60 -14.79
C GLY A 238 8.77 -13.59 -14.86
N ARG A 239 7.63 -13.28 -14.21
CA ARG A 239 6.46 -14.14 -14.14
C ARG A 239 5.20 -13.41 -14.58
N THR A 240 4.18 -14.16 -14.96
CA THR A 240 2.89 -13.58 -15.35
C THR A 240 2.16 -13.07 -14.10
N ALA A 241 1.76 -11.80 -14.14
CA ALA A 241 0.85 -11.23 -13.18
C ALA A 241 -0.60 -11.42 -13.66
N GLU A 242 -1.44 -11.92 -12.78
CA GLU A 242 -2.89 -11.98 -13.00
C GLU A 242 -3.53 -10.71 -12.44
N THR A 243 -4.49 -10.13 -13.17
CA THR A 243 -5.16 -8.90 -12.73
C THR A 243 -6.67 -9.08 -12.72
N ALA A 244 -7.32 -8.50 -11.72
CA ALA A 244 -8.77 -8.49 -11.62
C ALA A 244 -9.29 -7.11 -11.21
N TRP A 245 -10.60 -6.97 -11.27
CA TRP A 245 -11.32 -5.82 -10.78
C TRP A 245 -12.56 -6.31 -10.04
N LEU A 246 -12.67 -5.95 -8.77
CA LEU A 246 -13.79 -6.31 -7.93
C LEU A 246 -14.65 -5.08 -7.65
N ASP A 247 -15.94 -5.29 -7.69
CA ASP A 247 -16.97 -4.33 -7.29
C ASP A 247 -18.24 -5.08 -6.84
N ARG A 248 -19.35 -4.38 -6.70
CA ARG A 248 -20.61 -4.98 -6.25
C ARG A 248 -21.09 -6.16 -7.11
N ASP A 249 -20.83 -6.11 -8.42
CA ASP A 249 -21.30 -7.12 -9.37
C ASP A 249 -20.33 -8.32 -9.42
N THR A 250 -19.08 -8.11 -9.06
CA THR A 250 -18.03 -9.13 -9.01
C THR A 250 -17.26 -8.97 -7.70
N ALA A 251 -17.69 -9.65 -6.65
CA ALA A 251 -17.15 -9.52 -5.30
C ALA A 251 -16.09 -10.58 -4.92
N GLU A 252 -15.77 -11.49 -5.84
CA GLU A 252 -14.81 -12.58 -5.61
C GLU A 252 -13.80 -12.68 -6.75
N PHE A 253 -12.56 -12.94 -6.38
CA PHE A 253 -11.45 -13.30 -7.26
C PHE A 253 -10.85 -14.63 -6.82
N VAL A 254 -10.66 -15.53 -7.77
CA VAL A 254 -9.90 -16.77 -7.59
C VAL A 254 -8.81 -16.81 -8.66
N SER A 255 -7.54 -16.89 -8.22
CA SER A 255 -6.40 -16.97 -9.13
C SER A 255 -6.40 -18.29 -9.88
N GLU A 256 -6.19 -18.24 -11.19
CA GLU A 256 -6.09 -19.40 -12.08
C GLU A 256 -4.65 -19.89 -12.27
N ILE A 257 -3.65 -19.10 -11.85
CA ILE A 257 -2.22 -19.42 -11.97
C ILE A 257 -1.66 -19.96 -10.67
#